data_2f5aafc232d2f32fcf6c630cea9adada
#
_entry.id   2f5aafc232d2f32fcf6c630cea9adada
#
_cell.length_a   1.000
_cell.length_b   1.000
_cell.length_c   1.000
_cell.angle_alpha   90.00
_cell.angle_beta   90.00
_cell.angle_gamma   90.00
#
_symmetry.space_group_name_H-M   'P 1'
#
loop_
_entity.id
_entity.type
_entity.pdbx_description
1 polymer ?
#
loop_
_entity_poly.entity_id
_entity_poly.type
_entity_poly.pdbx_seq_one_letter_code
_entity_poly.pdbx_strand_id
1 'polypeptide(L)'
;MKRAIAACWLGLATLSPLPVLAAEAGDAVFAERGPWDLGDDRLDYRMTVEGPAAEGFSPTADGALILAEGVDPSDGQPVLELTQTTESRDRKIGPFPISGGDPVLTFFLEQTARDMATLTGGSPHYIRNRMKDALFRGGEIAHDGDVTTATFHPFEEDPNAERMNGFQSLTLTFVMGDPTDPIRELRADTGDTPGYRNELVLE
;
A
#
# COMPACT_ATOMS: atom_id res chain seq x y z
N MET A 1 11.49 -65.07 -32.19
CA MET A 1 12.19 -63.77 -32.16
C MET A 1 11.14 -62.69 -31.93
N LYS A 2 10.96 -62.21 -30.67
CA LYS A 2 9.96 -61.17 -30.29
C LYS A 2 10.75 -59.89 -30.02
N ARG A 3 10.55 -58.83 -30.81
CA ARG A 3 11.14 -57.52 -30.63
C ARG A 3 10.21 -56.69 -29.68
N ALA A 4 10.73 -56.27 -28.54
CA ALA A 4 10.09 -55.37 -27.64
C ALA A 4 10.39 -53.90 -28.10
N ILE A 5 9.33 -53.10 -28.26
CA ILE A 5 9.41 -51.68 -28.55
C ILE A 5 9.29 -50.96 -27.21
N ALA A 6 10.32 -50.29 -26.78
CA ALA A 6 10.31 -49.43 -25.62
C ALA A 6 9.78 -48.03 -26.05
N ALA A 7 8.66 -47.62 -25.52
CA ALA A 7 8.15 -46.27 -25.70
C ALA A 7 8.76 -45.32 -24.63
N CYS A 8 9.60 -44.39 -25.08
CA CYS A 8 10.09 -43.28 -24.25
C CYS A 8 8.98 -42.20 -24.13
N TRP A 9 8.46 -41.98 -22.93
CA TRP A 9 7.62 -40.83 -22.62
C TRP A 9 8.53 -39.66 -22.27
N LEU A 10 8.60 -38.65 -23.14
CA LEU A 10 9.17 -37.35 -22.80
C LEU A 10 8.13 -36.60 -21.99
N GLY A 11 8.35 -36.43 -20.69
CA GLY A 11 7.61 -35.52 -19.84
C GLY A 11 7.96 -34.09 -20.19
N LEU A 12 7.02 -33.35 -20.74
CA LEU A 12 7.12 -31.90 -20.94
C LEU A 12 6.92 -31.24 -19.58
N ALA A 13 8.00 -30.79 -18.96
CA ALA A 13 7.94 -29.95 -17.78
C ALA A 13 7.46 -28.53 -18.20
N THR A 14 6.23 -28.20 -17.86
CA THR A 14 5.72 -26.83 -18.02
C THR A 14 6.39 -25.94 -16.99
N LEU A 15 7.34 -25.11 -17.42
CA LEU A 15 7.85 -23.99 -16.62
C LEU A 15 6.71 -23.00 -16.43
N SER A 16 6.24 -22.86 -15.20
CA SER A 16 5.29 -21.81 -14.81
C SER A 16 6.04 -20.46 -14.75
N PRO A 17 5.58 -19.40 -15.43
CA PRO A 17 6.20 -18.08 -15.39
C PRO A 17 5.70 -17.27 -14.17
N LEU A 18 6.11 -17.65 -12.95
CA LEU A 18 5.64 -16.98 -11.73
C LEU A 18 6.47 -15.78 -11.24
N PRO A 19 7.77 -15.58 -11.54
CA PRO A 19 8.52 -14.47 -10.96
C PRO A 19 8.35 -13.11 -11.66
N VAL A 20 7.87 -13.07 -12.89
CA VAL A 20 7.78 -11.80 -13.67
C VAL A 20 6.60 -10.94 -13.21
N LEU A 21 5.45 -11.53 -12.95
CA LEU A 21 4.24 -10.80 -12.50
C LEU A 21 4.38 -10.21 -11.09
N ALA A 22 5.17 -10.83 -10.24
CA ALA A 22 5.36 -10.37 -8.86
C ALA A 22 6.14 -9.04 -8.78
N ALA A 23 7.18 -8.86 -9.60
CA ALA A 23 7.93 -7.61 -9.69
C ALA A 23 7.07 -6.48 -10.27
N GLU A 24 6.19 -6.79 -11.22
CA GLU A 24 5.31 -5.83 -11.89
C GLU A 24 4.35 -5.11 -10.91
N ALA A 25 3.81 -5.82 -9.92
CA ALA A 25 2.93 -5.22 -8.90
C ALA A 25 3.67 -4.16 -8.07
N GLY A 26 4.90 -4.44 -7.64
CA GLY A 26 5.73 -3.48 -6.91
C GLY A 26 6.12 -2.29 -7.78
N ASP A 27 6.52 -2.54 -9.03
CA ASP A 27 6.89 -1.50 -9.99
C ASP A 27 5.70 -0.55 -10.26
N ALA A 28 4.47 -1.07 -10.36
CA ALA A 28 3.28 -0.25 -10.54
C ALA A 28 2.99 0.64 -9.33
N VAL A 29 3.11 0.12 -8.10
CA VAL A 29 2.88 0.90 -6.87
C VAL A 29 3.94 1.98 -6.67
N PHE A 30 5.21 1.69 -6.99
CA PHE A 30 6.32 2.63 -6.86
C PHE A 30 6.66 3.38 -8.16
N ALA A 31 5.79 3.35 -9.17
CA ALA A 31 5.98 4.14 -10.37
C ALA A 31 6.23 5.61 -10.02
N GLU A 32 7.12 6.26 -10.78
CA GLU A 32 7.42 7.68 -10.60
C GLU A 32 6.19 8.51 -10.96
N ARG A 33 5.60 9.19 -9.97
CA ARG A 33 4.44 10.10 -10.14
C ARG A 33 4.82 11.56 -10.14
N GLY A 34 6.08 11.86 -9.93
CA GLY A 34 6.63 13.21 -10.03
C GLY A 34 7.35 13.47 -11.36
N PRO A 35 7.79 14.70 -11.63
CA PRO A 35 7.53 15.88 -10.78
C PRO A 35 6.05 16.23 -10.72
N TRP A 36 5.60 16.59 -9.52
CA TRP A 36 4.22 17.01 -9.30
C TRP A 36 4.02 18.45 -9.80
N ASP A 37 2.89 18.71 -10.44
CA ASP A 37 2.46 20.02 -10.93
C ASP A 37 0.95 20.13 -10.68
N LEU A 38 0.58 20.37 -9.44
CA LEU A 38 -0.82 20.53 -9.03
C LEU A 38 -1.27 21.99 -9.19
N GLY A 39 -0.34 22.95 -9.08
CA GLY A 39 -0.68 24.37 -9.13
C GLY A 39 -1.70 24.74 -8.05
N ASP A 40 -2.85 25.28 -8.49
CA ASP A 40 -3.97 25.61 -7.58
C ASP A 40 -4.93 24.41 -7.34
N ASP A 41 -4.74 23.28 -8.03
CA ASP A 41 -5.50 22.06 -7.85
C ASP A 41 -4.98 21.29 -6.62
N ARG A 42 -5.74 20.27 -6.22
CA ARG A 42 -5.41 19.40 -5.09
C ARG A 42 -5.98 18.01 -5.32
N LEU A 43 -5.43 17.03 -4.62
CA LEU A 43 -5.98 15.69 -4.58
C LEU A 43 -6.69 15.50 -3.22
N ASP A 44 -7.98 15.24 -3.27
CA ASP A 44 -8.81 14.99 -2.09
C ASP A 44 -9.07 13.48 -1.96
N TYR A 45 -8.61 12.90 -0.85
CA TYR A 45 -8.87 11.50 -0.51
C TYR A 45 -9.81 11.45 0.69
N ARG A 46 -10.91 10.70 0.55
CA ARG A 46 -11.70 10.28 1.69
C ARG A 46 -10.93 9.23 2.48
N MET A 47 -10.86 9.41 3.79
CA MET A 47 -10.11 8.55 4.70
C MET A 47 -11.02 7.84 5.69
N THR A 48 -10.93 6.51 5.76
CA THR A 48 -11.62 5.69 6.74
C THR A 48 -10.61 4.79 7.47
N VAL A 49 -10.68 4.77 8.80
CA VAL A 49 -9.87 3.88 9.63
C VAL A 49 -10.78 3.19 10.64
N GLU A 50 -10.82 1.87 10.58
CA GLU A 50 -11.61 1.01 11.46
C GLU A 50 -10.70 -0.01 12.15
N GLY A 51 -11.11 -0.50 13.30
CA GLY A 51 -10.36 -1.55 14.01
C GLY A 51 -10.89 -1.82 15.40
N PRO A 52 -10.31 -2.83 16.07
CA PRO A 52 -10.70 -3.17 17.44
C PRO A 52 -10.38 -2.03 18.40
N ALA A 53 -11.20 -1.88 19.43
CA ALA A 53 -10.97 -0.89 20.48
C ALA A 53 -9.68 -1.20 21.24
N ALA A 54 -8.76 -0.23 21.25
CA ALA A 54 -7.49 -0.32 21.98
C ALA A 54 -7.04 1.06 22.45
N GLU A 55 -6.28 1.10 23.54
CA GLU A 55 -5.68 2.35 24.00
C GLU A 55 -4.68 2.89 22.98
N GLY A 56 -4.81 4.17 22.62
CA GLY A 56 -3.96 4.82 21.64
C GLY A 56 -4.36 4.60 20.17
N PHE A 57 -5.32 3.71 19.89
CA PHE A 57 -5.92 3.59 18.57
C PHE A 57 -7.15 4.49 18.47
N SER A 58 -7.24 5.26 17.37
CA SER A 58 -8.37 6.17 17.11
C SER A 58 -8.94 5.88 15.73
N PRO A 59 -10.11 5.24 15.64
CA PRO A 59 -10.80 5.06 14.37
C PRO A 59 -11.23 6.41 13.80
N THR A 60 -11.44 6.47 12.49
CA THR A 60 -11.90 7.65 11.76
C THR A 60 -12.96 7.19 10.76
N ALA A 61 -14.18 7.64 10.91
CA ALA A 61 -15.27 7.24 10.03
C ALA A 61 -15.40 8.17 8.80
N ASP A 62 -15.14 9.46 8.98
CA ASP A 62 -15.34 10.49 7.96
C ASP A 62 -14.14 11.48 8.00
N GLY A 63 -12.99 11.00 7.59
CA GLY A 63 -11.78 11.80 7.49
C GLY A 63 -11.43 12.16 6.07
N ALA A 64 -10.52 13.13 5.92
CA ALA A 64 -9.96 13.53 4.63
C ALA A 64 -8.43 13.60 4.71
N LEU A 65 -7.79 13.28 3.58
CA LEU A 65 -6.36 13.50 3.35
C LEU A 65 -6.23 14.29 2.06
N ILE A 66 -5.72 15.52 2.16
CA ILE A 66 -5.62 16.45 1.03
C ILE A 66 -4.14 16.64 0.70
N LEU A 67 -3.76 16.37 -0.56
CA LEU A 67 -2.45 16.71 -1.10
C LEU A 67 -2.58 17.97 -1.93
N ALA A 68 -1.77 18.99 -1.62
CA ALA A 68 -1.72 20.26 -2.33
C ALA A 68 -0.28 20.77 -2.44
N GLU A 69 -0.04 21.64 -3.42
CA GLU A 69 1.19 22.40 -3.47
C GLU A 69 1.19 23.54 -2.45
N GLY A 70 2.36 23.83 -1.94
CA GLY A 70 2.63 24.94 -1.03
C GLY A 70 3.99 25.53 -1.31
N VAL A 71 4.40 26.44 -0.45
CA VAL A 71 5.73 27.09 -0.52
C VAL A 71 6.46 26.86 0.80
N ASP A 72 7.67 26.32 0.72
CA ASP A 72 8.52 26.19 1.91
C ASP A 72 8.88 27.59 2.44
N PRO A 73 8.51 27.92 3.69
CA PRO A 73 8.77 29.24 4.24
C PRO A 73 10.27 29.51 4.47
N SER A 74 11.12 28.49 4.40
CA SER A 74 12.56 28.64 4.65
C SER A 74 13.34 29.14 3.45
N ASP A 75 12.94 28.73 2.23
CA ASP A 75 13.67 29.02 0.99
C ASP A 75 12.78 29.50 -0.18
N GLY A 76 11.46 29.48 0.00
CA GLY A 76 10.49 29.93 -1.00
C GLY A 76 10.31 28.96 -2.17
N GLN A 77 10.80 27.71 -2.06
CA GLN A 77 10.65 26.71 -3.10
C GLN A 77 9.27 26.02 -3.04
N PRO A 78 8.73 25.56 -4.19
CA PRO A 78 7.50 24.80 -4.20
C PRO A 78 7.70 23.43 -3.54
N VAL A 79 6.73 23.04 -2.74
CA VAL A 79 6.70 21.78 -1.98
C VAL A 79 5.29 21.18 -2.02
N LEU A 80 5.18 19.90 -1.68
CA LEU A 80 3.89 19.27 -1.41
C LEU A 80 3.63 19.25 0.09
N GLU A 81 2.38 19.50 0.47
CA GLU A 81 1.87 19.36 1.84
C GLU A 81 0.66 18.41 1.86
N LEU A 82 0.62 17.52 2.85
CA LEU A 82 -0.59 16.77 3.18
C LEU A 82 -1.30 17.46 4.34
N THR A 83 -2.61 17.61 4.23
CA THR A 83 -3.48 17.98 5.34
C THR A 83 -4.40 16.81 5.66
N GLN A 84 -4.24 16.24 6.85
CA GLN A 84 -5.13 15.23 7.40
C GLN A 84 -6.20 15.90 8.25
N THR A 85 -7.47 15.67 7.95
CA THR A 85 -8.62 16.10 8.73
C THR A 85 -9.34 14.89 9.30
N THR A 86 -9.65 14.92 10.60
CA THR A 86 -10.42 13.91 11.31
C THR A 86 -11.43 14.60 12.22
N GLU A 87 -12.35 13.83 12.82
CA GLU A 87 -13.32 14.37 13.77
C GLU A 87 -12.67 15.07 14.98
N SER A 88 -11.44 14.69 15.31
CA SER A 88 -10.74 15.17 16.51
C SER A 88 -9.74 16.29 16.25
N ARG A 89 -9.19 16.39 15.03
CA ARG A 89 -8.12 17.36 14.72
C ARG A 89 -7.80 17.45 13.22
N ASP A 90 -7.20 18.59 12.87
CA ASP A 90 -6.49 18.79 11.62
C ASP A 90 -4.97 18.75 11.85
N ARG A 91 -4.23 18.18 10.91
CA ARG A 91 -2.78 18.10 10.98
C ARG A 91 -2.15 18.28 9.60
N LYS A 92 -1.19 19.19 9.50
CA LYS A 92 -0.30 19.30 8.33
C LYS A 92 0.90 18.35 8.46
N ILE A 93 1.27 17.74 7.35
CA ILE A 93 2.35 16.77 7.23
C ILE A 93 3.19 17.13 6.01
N GLY A 94 4.48 17.18 6.17
CA GLY A 94 5.43 17.63 5.16
C GLY A 94 6.37 18.67 5.72
N PRO A 95 7.05 19.46 4.88
CA PRO A 95 6.96 19.48 3.42
C PRO A 95 7.57 18.24 2.75
N PHE A 96 7.09 17.92 1.55
CA PHE A 96 7.66 16.89 0.67
C PHE A 96 8.17 17.54 -0.62
N PRO A 97 9.22 16.98 -1.27
CA PRO A 97 9.71 17.50 -2.53
C PRO A 97 8.70 17.26 -3.66
N ILE A 98 8.55 18.24 -4.56
CA ILE A 98 7.74 18.08 -5.77
C ILE A 98 8.41 17.19 -6.81
N SER A 99 9.72 16.98 -6.71
CA SER A 99 10.56 16.31 -7.72
C SER A 99 10.30 14.81 -7.87
N GLY A 100 9.58 14.19 -6.95
CA GLY A 100 9.28 12.76 -7.02
C GLY A 100 8.75 12.19 -5.71
N GLY A 101 8.42 10.90 -5.78
CA GLY A 101 7.79 10.17 -4.69
C GLY A 101 6.27 10.40 -4.63
N ASP A 102 5.62 9.63 -3.78
CA ASP A 102 4.18 9.73 -3.53
C ASP A 102 3.94 9.95 -2.03
N PRO A 103 3.60 11.21 -1.63
CA PRO A 103 3.32 11.53 -0.23
C PRO A 103 2.11 10.78 0.34
N VAL A 104 1.09 10.50 -0.48
CA VAL A 104 -0.13 9.78 -0.07
C VAL A 104 0.20 8.33 0.24
N LEU A 105 0.95 7.66 -0.65
CA LEU A 105 1.44 6.29 -0.41
C LEU A 105 2.31 6.22 0.85
N THR A 106 3.22 7.18 1.01
CA THR A 106 4.09 7.25 2.19
C THR A 106 3.28 7.42 3.48
N PHE A 107 2.30 8.32 3.50
CA PHE A 107 1.39 8.53 4.61
C PHE A 107 0.61 7.26 4.94
N PHE A 108 0.00 6.64 3.93
CA PHE A 108 -0.81 5.43 4.09
C PHE A 108 -0.03 4.27 4.73
N LEU A 109 1.17 3.98 4.22
CA LEU A 109 2.02 2.92 4.76
C LEU A 109 2.48 3.21 6.19
N GLU A 110 2.82 4.47 6.49
CA GLU A 110 3.24 4.90 7.82
C GLU A 110 2.08 4.84 8.83
N GLN A 111 0.88 5.27 8.44
CA GLN A 111 -0.31 5.20 9.27
C GLN A 111 -0.67 3.74 9.58
N THR A 112 -0.74 2.88 8.55
CA THR A 112 -1.00 1.44 8.71
C THR A 112 0.02 0.79 9.66
N ALA A 113 1.31 1.12 9.52
CA ALA A 113 2.34 0.57 10.40
C ALA A 113 2.19 1.02 11.86
N ARG A 114 1.78 2.25 12.12
CA ARG A 114 1.52 2.80 13.47
C ARG A 114 0.29 2.18 14.09
N ASP A 115 -0.79 2.07 13.34
CA ASP A 115 -2.03 1.46 13.80
C ASP A 115 -1.80 0.00 14.20
N MET A 116 -1.17 -0.79 13.30
CA MET A 116 -0.81 -2.16 13.60
C MET A 116 0.10 -2.27 14.84
N ALA A 117 1.09 -1.39 14.99
CA ALA A 117 1.96 -1.38 16.16
C ALA A 117 1.17 -1.10 17.45
N THR A 118 0.22 -0.16 17.42
CA THR A 118 -0.66 0.15 18.54
C THR A 118 -1.55 -1.04 18.90
N LEU A 119 -2.15 -1.69 17.89
CA LEU A 119 -3.10 -2.78 18.07
C LEU A 119 -2.44 -4.12 18.45
N THR A 120 -1.17 -4.32 18.10
CA THR A 120 -0.43 -5.57 18.40
C THR A 120 0.59 -5.43 19.52
N GLY A 121 0.97 -4.21 19.90
CA GLY A 121 2.12 -3.95 20.77
C GLY A 121 3.47 -4.19 20.08
N GLY A 122 3.46 -4.34 18.75
CA GLY A 122 4.65 -4.62 17.95
C GLY A 122 5.52 -3.39 17.70
N SER A 123 6.69 -3.60 17.08
CA SER A 123 7.59 -2.52 16.69
C SER A 123 7.14 -1.89 15.36
N PRO A 124 6.84 -0.57 15.32
CA PRO A 124 6.50 0.11 14.06
C PRO A 124 7.60 -0.01 12.99
N HIS A 125 8.87 -0.04 13.43
CA HIS A 125 10.01 -0.21 12.52
C HIS A 125 10.02 -1.60 11.86
N TYR A 126 9.78 -2.65 12.65
CA TYR A 126 9.68 -4.01 12.12
C TYR A 126 8.53 -4.13 11.12
N ILE A 127 7.35 -3.67 11.49
CA ILE A 127 6.13 -3.72 10.66
C ILE A 127 6.37 -2.99 9.33
N ARG A 128 6.89 -1.75 9.39
CA ARG A 128 7.21 -0.96 8.20
C ARG A 128 8.19 -1.67 7.27
N ASN A 129 9.24 -2.29 7.82
CA ASN A 129 10.21 -2.99 7.00
C ASN A 129 9.59 -4.22 6.33
N ARG A 130 8.74 -4.99 7.04
CA ARG A 130 8.04 -6.14 6.46
C ARG A 130 7.09 -5.72 5.33
N MET A 131 6.33 -4.62 5.51
CA MET A 131 5.49 -4.07 4.45
C MET A 131 6.31 -3.64 3.24
N LYS A 132 7.41 -2.89 3.44
CA LYS A 132 8.32 -2.52 2.36
C LYS A 132 8.90 -3.73 1.64
N ASP A 133 9.40 -4.72 2.38
CA ASP A 133 9.96 -5.94 1.81
C ASP A 133 8.93 -6.68 0.94
N ALA A 134 7.67 -6.73 1.36
CA ALA A 134 6.60 -7.35 0.58
C ALA A 134 6.35 -6.59 -0.74
N LEU A 135 6.26 -5.27 -0.68
CA LEU A 135 6.07 -4.43 -1.86
C LEU A 135 7.24 -4.57 -2.86
N PHE A 136 8.50 -4.65 -2.38
CA PHE A 136 9.67 -4.83 -3.25
C PHE A 136 9.86 -6.26 -3.76
N ARG A 137 9.45 -7.28 -2.99
CA ARG A 137 9.49 -8.68 -3.45
C ARG A 137 8.42 -8.99 -4.47
N GLY A 138 7.40 -8.14 -4.53
CA GLY A 138 6.30 -8.23 -5.45
C GLY A 138 5.05 -8.86 -4.85
N GLY A 139 3.93 -8.69 -5.56
CA GLY A 139 2.62 -9.14 -5.18
C GLY A 139 1.86 -9.71 -6.38
N GLU A 140 0.56 -9.82 -6.22
CA GLU A 140 -0.35 -10.16 -7.30
C GLU A 140 -0.76 -8.90 -8.04
N ILE A 141 -0.89 -8.96 -9.37
CA ILE A 141 -1.38 -7.89 -10.20
C ILE A 141 -2.55 -8.39 -11.05
N ALA A 142 -3.60 -7.60 -11.14
CA ALA A 142 -4.75 -7.86 -11.98
C ALA A 142 -5.08 -6.62 -12.80
N HIS A 143 -5.46 -6.83 -14.06
CA HIS A 143 -5.87 -5.77 -14.99
C HIS A 143 -7.32 -6.00 -15.40
N ASP A 144 -8.14 -4.96 -15.29
CA ASP A 144 -9.53 -4.94 -15.77
C ASP A 144 -9.76 -3.63 -16.55
N GLY A 145 -9.63 -3.71 -17.87
CA GLY A 145 -9.61 -2.54 -18.75
C GLY A 145 -8.43 -1.62 -18.39
N ASP A 146 -8.75 -0.36 -18.07
CA ASP A 146 -7.77 0.66 -17.69
C ASP A 146 -7.50 0.70 -16.17
N VAL A 147 -7.98 -0.32 -15.44
CA VAL A 147 -7.78 -0.42 -13.98
C VAL A 147 -6.75 -1.51 -13.68
N THR A 148 -5.73 -1.15 -12.93
CA THR A 148 -4.71 -2.06 -12.39
C THR A 148 -4.90 -2.18 -10.88
N THR A 149 -5.02 -3.41 -10.39
CA THR A 149 -5.07 -3.71 -8.95
C THR A 149 -3.83 -4.49 -8.56
N ALA A 150 -3.06 -3.97 -7.61
CA ALA A 150 -1.91 -4.65 -7.02
C ALA A 150 -2.23 -5.05 -5.58
N THR A 151 -1.94 -6.31 -5.22
CA THR A 151 -2.26 -6.90 -3.92
C THR A 151 -1.03 -7.54 -3.29
N PHE A 152 -0.81 -7.31 -1.98
CA PHE A 152 0.35 -7.81 -1.25
C PHE A 152 -0.07 -8.36 0.12
N HIS A 153 0.64 -9.40 0.57
CA HIS A 153 0.45 -10.08 1.87
C HIS A 153 1.73 -9.99 2.71
N PRO A 154 1.99 -8.88 3.42
CA PRO A 154 3.29 -8.61 4.05
C PRO A 154 3.69 -9.59 5.13
N PHE A 155 2.72 -10.24 5.77
CA PHE A 155 2.92 -11.05 6.97
C PHE A 155 2.49 -12.50 6.83
N GLU A 156 2.11 -12.97 5.64
CA GLU A 156 1.62 -14.33 5.41
C GLU A 156 2.63 -15.41 5.87
N GLU A 157 3.92 -15.17 5.62
CA GLU A 157 5.00 -16.09 6.03
C GLU A 157 5.90 -15.47 7.13
N ASP A 158 5.33 -14.59 7.97
CA ASP A 158 6.12 -13.92 8.99
C ASP A 158 6.41 -14.86 10.17
N PRO A 159 7.68 -14.96 10.62
CA PRO A 159 8.03 -15.81 11.77
C PRO A 159 7.38 -15.39 13.09
N ASN A 160 6.82 -14.17 13.16
CA ASN A 160 6.10 -13.66 14.33
C ASN A 160 4.57 -13.68 14.15
N ALA A 161 4.03 -14.36 13.12
CA ALA A 161 2.60 -14.38 12.79
C ALA A 161 1.71 -14.68 14.01
N GLU A 162 2.09 -15.64 14.85
CA GLU A 162 1.33 -16.01 16.07
C GLU A 162 1.20 -14.86 17.10
N ARG A 163 2.07 -13.85 17.03
CA ARG A 163 2.08 -12.69 17.94
C ARG A 163 1.37 -11.47 17.36
N MET A 164 0.83 -11.56 16.15
CA MET A 164 0.26 -10.44 15.44
C MET A 164 -1.23 -10.24 15.68
N ASN A 165 -1.86 -10.99 16.58
CA ASN A 165 -3.26 -10.83 16.98
C ASN A 165 -4.24 -10.78 15.77
N GLY A 166 -4.01 -11.60 14.73
CA GLY A 166 -4.80 -11.61 13.50
C GLY A 166 -4.24 -10.75 12.37
N PHE A 167 -3.30 -9.84 12.63
CA PHE A 167 -2.69 -9.00 11.59
C PHE A 167 -1.78 -9.73 10.60
N GLN A 168 -1.48 -11.03 10.82
CA GLN A 168 -0.80 -11.85 9.83
C GLN A 168 -1.61 -11.98 8.52
N SER A 169 -2.93 -11.75 8.58
CA SER A 169 -3.83 -11.72 7.42
C SER A 169 -3.89 -10.38 6.69
N LEU A 170 -3.10 -9.37 7.13
CA LEU A 170 -3.13 -8.05 6.51
C LEU A 170 -2.85 -8.12 5.01
N THR A 171 -3.76 -7.59 4.24
CA THR A 171 -3.65 -7.42 2.80
C THR A 171 -3.52 -5.93 2.49
N LEU A 172 -2.54 -5.57 1.66
CA LEU A 172 -2.42 -4.23 1.07
C LEU A 172 -2.92 -4.28 -0.36
N THR A 173 -3.87 -3.43 -0.70
CA THR A 173 -4.44 -3.33 -2.05
C THR A 173 -4.29 -1.91 -2.56
N PHE A 174 -3.85 -1.76 -3.80
CA PHE A 174 -3.70 -0.49 -4.49
C PHE A 174 -4.44 -0.57 -5.83
N VAL A 175 -5.37 0.37 -6.05
CA VAL A 175 -6.12 0.48 -7.30
C VAL A 175 -5.64 1.72 -8.04
N MET A 176 -5.19 1.52 -9.27
CA MET A 176 -4.56 2.55 -10.12
C MET A 176 -5.19 2.57 -11.50
N GLY A 177 -5.10 3.72 -12.19
CA GLY A 177 -5.27 3.82 -13.63
C GLY A 177 -3.92 3.64 -14.32
N ASP A 178 -3.46 4.66 -15.05
CA ASP A 178 -2.07 4.72 -15.51
C ASP A 178 -1.13 4.71 -14.27
N PRO A 179 -0.01 3.98 -14.30
CA PRO A 179 0.92 3.95 -13.17
C PRO A 179 1.50 5.31 -12.76
N THR A 180 1.48 6.29 -13.67
CA THR A 180 1.94 7.67 -13.41
C THR A 180 0.86 8.57 -12.82
N ASP A 181 -0.41 8.15 -12.86
CA ASP A 181 -1.53 8.85 -12.23
C ASP A 181 -1.52 8.67 -10.70
N PRO A 182 -2.20 9.55 -9.94
CA PRO A 182 -2.44 9.32 -8.53
C PRO A 182 -3.12 7.98 -8.27
N ILE A 183 -2.73 7.29 -7.20
CA ILE A 183 -3.37 6.04 -6.79
C ILE A 183 -4.82 6.34 -6.41
N ARG A 184 -5.78 5.63 -7.02
CA ARG A 184 -7.21 5.87 -6.82
C ARG A 184 -7.72 5.34 -5.48
N GLU A 185 -7.20 4.18 -5.06
CA GLU A 185 -7.54 3.57 -3.77
C GLU A 185 -6.31 2.92 -3.16
N LEU A 186 -6.09 3.18 -1.87
CA LEU A 186 -5.10 2.52 -1.04
C LEU A 186 -5.84 1.89 0.13
N ARG A 187 -5.75 0.56 0.28
CA ARG A 187 -6.44 -0.16 1.34
C ARG A 187 -5.52 -1.15 2.04
N ALA A 188 -5.59 -1.15 3.37
CA ALA A 188 -5.01 -2.15 4.25
C ALA A 188 -6.16 -2.80 5.03
N ASP A 189 -6.33 -4.12 4.91
CA ASP A 189 -7.48 -4.84 5.46
C ASP A 189 -7.07 -6.19 6.01
N THR A 190 -7.61 -6.56 7.17
CA THR A 190 -7.37 -7.87 7.81
C THR A 190 -8.55 -8.83 7.67
N GLY A 191 -9.62 -8.43 6.97
CA GLY A 191 -10.89 -9.12 6.99
C GLY A 191 -11.60 -8.99 8.33
N ASP A 192 -12.50 -9.93 8.63
CA ASP A 192 -13.37 -9.87 9.82
C ASP A 192 -12.61 -9.97 11.15
N THR A 193 -11.41 -10.51 11.14
CA THR A 193 -10.62 -10.72 12.36
C THR A 193 -9.17 -10.34 12.13
N PRO A 194 -8.66 -9.31 12.82
CA PRO A 194 -9.27 -8.52 13.91
C PRO A 194 -10.22 -7.40 13.47
N GLY A 195 -10.57 -7.29 12.19
CA GLY A 195 -11.49 -6.27 11.67
C GLY A 195 -10.82 -4.89 11.51
N TYR A 196 -9.51 -4.84 11.25
CA TYR A 196 -8.81 -3.61 10.93
C TYR A 196 -8.95 -3.26 9.46
N ARG A 197 -9.22 -1.99 9.18
CA ARG A 197 -9.20 -1.39 7.83
C ARG A 197 -8.63 0.03 7.90
N ASN A 198 -7.74 0.35 7.00
CA ASN A 198 -7.31 1.71 6.67
C ASN A 198 -7.50 1.91 5.17
N GLU A 199 -8.28 2.87 4.77
CA GLU A 199 -8.68 3.09 3.38
C GLU A 199 -8.60 4.57 3.01
N LEU A 200 -7.97 4.85 1.88
CA LEU A 200 -7.94 6.15 1.21
C LEU A 200 -8.55 5.98 -0.19
N VAL A 201 -9.54 6.78 -0.54
CA VAL A 201 -10.21 6.77 -1.86
C VAL A 201 -10.18 8.18 -2.44
N LEU A 202 -9.58 8.34 -3.61
CA LEU A 202 -9.53 9.60 -4.37
C LEU A 202 -10.93 9.98 -4.84
N GLU A 203 -11.36 11.23 -4.59
CA GLU A 203 -12.69 11.78 -4.93
C GLU A 203 -12.68 12.59 -6.24
#